data_a7a25285a776d720c4ea518974cbc2f5
#
_entry.id   a7a25285a776d720c4ea518974cbc2f5
#
_cell.length_a   1.000
_cell.length_b   1.000
_cell.length_c   1.000
_cell.angle_alpha   90.00
_cell.angle_beta   90.00
_cell.angle_gamma   90.00
#
_symmetry.space_group_name_H-M   'P 1'
#
loop_
_entity.id
_entity.type
_entity.pdbx_description
1 polymer ?
#
loop_
_entity_poly.entity_id
_entity_poly.type
_entity_poly.pdbx_seq_one_letter_code
_entity_poly.pdbx_strand_id
1 'polypeptide(L)'
;MTVAVDFRNVDIIFGDDPREALAMVDRGASRAEILEKTGNVLGCAGANLTVNEGEISVLMGLSGSGKSTLLRAVNRLNVVSRGQVLVKEGERVVDVVTCDETTLRRLRQKQVAMVFQQFGLLPWRTVEENVGFGLELAGVAEAERRERVHRQLKLVNLEQWAKKYAHELSGGMQQRVGLARAFATDAPILLMDEPFSALDPLIRTKLQDELLQLQAELKKTILFVSHDLEEALKIGSHITIMEGGRIVQTGAPEDIVLSPANDYVRDFIANVNPLSVLTAWNVMRALHELEQDEGGWIWLDRRRTTRFKLDDHGLVAAAERQGKPIEWVSAADVEKHPEQGSQVFWATPATSLKTVMLAMHRSQTAPVALFDERSRFVGAIGIRDVLSAVLRR
;
A
#
# COMPACT_ATOMS: atom_id res chain seq x y z
N MET A 1 9.20 1.00 15.35
CA MET A 1 9.31 1.53 13.95
C MET A 1 9.58 3.03 14.06
N THR A 2 10.40 3.57 13.19
CA THR A 2 10.75 5.01 13.21
C THR A 2 9.78 5.76 12.30
N VAL A 3 9.27 6.90 12.76
CA VAL A 3 8.29 7.71 12.03
C VAL A 3 9.02 8.61 11.00
N ALA A 4 8.57 8.56 9.74
CA ALA A 4 9.08 9.41 8.66
C ALA A 4 8.25 10.68 8.46
N VAL A 5 6.91 10.56 8.53
CA VAL A 5 5.97 11.69 8.45
C VAL A 5 4.89 11.52 9.49
N ASP A 6 4.55 12.60 10.22
CA ASP A 6 3.51 12.59 11.25
C ASP A 6 2.62 13.83 11.14
N PHE A 7 1.34 13.59 10.86
CA PHE A 7 0.30 14.61 10.82
C PHE A 7 -0.40 14.64 12.17
N ARG A 8 -0.44 15.82 12.79
CA ARG A 8 -1.04 16.02 14.13
C ARG A 8 -2.14 17.07 14.05
N ASN A 9 -3.39 16.64 14.15
CA ASN A 9 -4.58 17.47 14.15
C ASN A 9 -4.58 18.50 13.00
N VAL A 10 -4.29 18.04 11.78
CA VAL A 10 -4.09 18.89 10.62
C VAL A 10 -5.43 19.31 10.03
N ASP A 11 -5.66 20.64 10.00
CA ASP A 11 -6.75 21.28 9.26
C ASP A 11 -6.17 22.08 8.10
N ILE A 12 -6.78 21.94 6.94
CA ILE A 12 -6.43 22.68 5.72
C ILE A 12 -7.72 23.29 5.17
N ILE A 13 -7.75 24.62 5.13
CA ILE A 13 -8.87 25.41 4.63
C ILE A 13 -8.35 26.32 3.54
N PHE A 14 -9.00 26.32 2.40
CA PHE A 14 -8.72 27.22 1.29
C PHE A 14 -9.69 28.39 1.32
N GLY A 15 -9.15 29.61 1.28
CA GLY A 15 -9.89 30.87 1.33
C GLY A 15 -9.06 31.94 2.04
N ASP A 16 -9.58 33.17 2.10
CA ASP A 16 -8.83 34.33 2.60
C ASP A 16 -8.70 34.35 4.12
N ASP A 17 -9.76 33.93 4.86
CA ASP A 17 -9.77 33.89 6.32
C ASP A 17 -10.31 32.56 6.84
N PRO A 18 -9.44 31.66 7.34
CA PRO A 18 -9.86 30.34 7.81
C PRO A 18 -10.50 30.35 9.21
N ARG A 19 -10.49 31.43 9.97
CA ARG A 19 -10.85 31.44 11.41
C ARG A 19 -12.27 30.99 11.67
N GLU A 20 -13.25 31.51 10.95
CA GLU A 20 -14.66 31.13 11.09
C GLU A 20 -14.87 29.67 10.66
N ALA A 21 -14.27 29.27 9.54
CA ALA A 21 -14.32 27.87 9.07
C ALA A 21 -13.72 26.90 10.08
N LEU A 22 -12.60 27.22 10.73
CA LEU A 22 -12.00 26.42 11.81
C LEU A 22 -12.95 26.29 13.01
N ALA A 23 -13.61 27.37 13.43
CA ALA A 23 -14.61 27.32 14.49
C ALA A 23 -15.82 26.45 14.12
N MET A 24 -16.16 26.36 12.84
CA MET A 24 -17.20 25.45 12.34
C MET A 24 -16.71 23.98 12.31
N VAL A 25 -15.46 23.74 11.94
CA VAL A 25 -14.82 22.40 12.02
C VAL A 25 -14.88 21.87 13.44
N ASP A 26 -14.57 22.71 14.45
CA ASP A 26 -14.59 22.33 15.89
C ASP A 26 -16.01 21.96 16.38
N ARG A 27 -17.06 22.51 15.74
CA ARG A 27 -18.46 22.17 15.99
C ARG A 27 -18.98 20.98 15.18
N GLY A 28 -18.10 20.36 14.39
CA GLY A 28 -18.44 19.19 13.57
C GLY A 28 -19.19 19.51 12.28
N ALA A 29 -19.20 20.78 11.82
CA ALA A 29 -19.86 21.17 10.59
C ALA A 29 -19.34 20.39 9.38
N SER A 30 -20.23 20.14 8.44
CA SER A 30 -19.91 19.51 7.17
C SER A 30 -19.18 20.48 6.23
N ARG A 31 -18.49 19.90 5.23
CA ARG A 31 -17.83 20.69 4.18
C ARG A 31 -18.78 21.62 3.43
N ALA A 32 -20.01 21.15 3.16
CA ALA A 32 -21.04 21.94 2.47
C ALA A 32 -21.48 23.14 3.32
N GLU A 33 -21.73 22.95 4.61
CA GLU A 33 -22.11 24.01 5.53
C GLU A 33 -21.01 25.05 5.70
N ILE A 34 -19.74 24.63 5.76
CA ILE A 34 -18.58 25.54 5.84
C ILE A 34 -18.51 26.41 4.57
N LEU A 35 -18.61 25.78 3.39
CA LEU A 35 -18.59 26.49 2.12
C LEU A 35 -19.75 27.51 2.02
N GLU A 36 -20.96 27.08 2.34
CA GLU A 36 -22.16 27.93 2.26
C GLU A 36 -22.08 29.16 3.16
N LYS A 37 -21.60 28.98 4.41
CA LYS A 37 -21.59 30.06 5.40
C LYS A 37 -20.38 30.99 5.31
N THR A 38 -19.22 30.44 4.94
CA THR A 38 -17.96 31.20 5.00
C THR A 38 -17.32 31.48 3.63
N GLY A 39 -17.80 30.82 2.57
CA GLY A 39 -17.16 30.84 1.26
C GLY A 39 -15.82 30.07 1.21
N ASN A 40 -15.34 29.54 2.34
CA ASN A 40 -14.08 28.78 2.42
C ASN A 40 -14.31 27.31 2.07
N VAL A 41 -13.31 26.70 1.46
CA VAL A 41 -13.35 25.27 1.12
C VAL A 41 -12.56 24.47 2.13
N LEU A 42 -13.23 23.55 2.84
CA LEU A 42 -12.56 22.60 3.70
C LEU A 42 -11.81 21.56 2.86
N GLY A 43 -10.49 21.55 2.93
CA GLY A 43 -9.63 20.56 2.29
C GLY A 43 -9.41 19.33 3.15
N CYS A 44 -9.08 19.54 4.44
CA CYS A 44 -8.86 18.49 5.41
C CYS A 44 -9.24 18.99 6.82
N ALA A 45 -9.75 18.12 7.70
CA ALA A 45 -10.13 18.44 9.06
C ALA A 45 -9.63 17.40 10.06
N GLY A 46 -8.86 17.87 11.07
CA GLY A 46 -8.41 17.09 12.21
C GLY A 46 -7.62 15.84 11.82
N ALA A 47 -6.87 15.85 10.71
CA ALA A 47 -6.17 14.68 10.25
C ALA A 47 -5.03 14.30 11.20
N ASN A 48 -5.06 13.05 11.65
CA ASN A 48 -3.99 12.40 12.38
C ASN A 48 -3.56 11.16 11.60
N LEU A 49 -2.30 11.14 11.15
CA LEU A 49 -1.74 10.05 10.35
C LEU A 49 -0.25 9.96 10.58
N THR A 50 0.22 8.77 10.91
CA THR A 50 1.65 8.46 11.08
C THR A 50 2.09 7.55 9.95
N VAL A 51 3.18 7.91 9.26
CA VAL A 51 3.81 7.11 8.20
C VAL A 51 5.20 6.72 8.68
N ASN A 52 5.47 5.41 8.76
CA ASN A 52 6.75 4.89 9.22
C ASN A 52 7.80 4.84 8.10
N GLU A 53 9.08 4.83 8.49
CA GLU A 53 10.16 4.64 7.53
C GLU A 53 10.05 3.29 6.81
N GLY A 54 10.25 3.32 5.49
CA GLY A 54 10.17 2.14 4.65
C GLY A 54 8.75 1.62 4.42
N GLU A 55 7.73 2.39 4.78
CA GLU A 55 6.31 2.05 4.60
C GLU A 55 5.77 2.63 3.28
N ILE A 56 4.81 1.92 2.68
CA ILE A 56 3.94 2.49 1.64
C ILE A 56 2.58 2.76 2.28
N SER A 57 2.31 4.02 2.60
CA SER A 57 1.03 4.47 3.15
C SER A 57 0.15 5.03 2.03
N VAL A 58 -1.03 4.45 1.82
CA VAL A 58 -1.93 4.82 0.73
C VAL A 58 -3.12 5.62 1.25
N LEU A 59 -3.31 6.82 0.71
CA LEU A 59 -4.49 7.66 0.95
C LEU A 59 -5.57 7.34 -0.09
N MET A 60 -6.74 6.93 0.36
CA MET A 60 -7.87 6.54 -0.47
C MET A 60 -9.14 7.33 -0.16
N GLY A 61 -10.11 7.25 -1.05
CA GLY A 61 -11.43 7.87 -0.91
C GLY A 61 -11.91 8.46 -2.25
N LEU A 62 -13.17 8.89 -2.29
CA LEU A 62 -13.77 9.48 -3.49
C LEU A 62 -13.07 10.78 -3.92
N SER A 63 -13.33 11.22 -5.16
CA SER A 63 -12.84 12.51 -5.64
C SER A 63 -13.26 13.63 -4.70
N GLY A 64 -12.32 14.54 -4.40
CA GLY A 64 -12.57 15.64 -3.47
C GLY A 64 -12.53 15.29 -1.98
N SER A 65 -12.20 14.06 -1.56
CA SER A 65 -12.14 13.68 -0.14
C SER A 65 -10.95 14.27 0.64
N GLY A 66 -10.03 15.00 -0.01
CA GLY A 66 -8.90 15.68 0.66
C GLY A 66 -7.54 14.96 0.56
N LYS A 67 -7.44 13.83 -0.12
CA LYS A 67 -6.21 13.01 -0.26
C LYS A 67 -4.99 13.81 -0.74
N SER A 68 -5.10 14.36 -1.95
CA SER A 68 -4.04 15.18 -2.55
C SER A 68 -3.75 16.43 -1.72
N THR A 69 -4.77 16.95 -1.03
CA THR A 69 -4.63 18.10 -0.13
C THR A 69 -3.73 17.75 1.05
N LEU A 70 -3.99 16.61 1.70
CA LEU A 70 -3.19 16.14 2.84
C LEU A 70 -1.77 15.75 2.39
N LEU A 71 -1.63 15.01 1.28
CA LEU A 71 -0.33 14.63 0.73
C LEU A 71 0.55 15.86 0.46
N ARG A 72 0.00 16.90 -0.16
CA ARG A 72 0.72 18.13 -0.52
C ARG A 72 1.07 19.02 0.68
N ALA A 73 0.55 18.74 1.87
CA ALA A 73 0.96 19.41 3.10
C ALA A 73 2.37 19.00 3.54
N VAL A 74 2.83 17.78 3.21
CA VAL A 74 4.16 17.28 3.59
C VAL A 74 5.30 18.15 3.01
N ASN A 75 5.12 18.69 1.83
CA ASN A 75 6.10 19.58 1.20
C ASN A 75 5.63 21.06 1.18
N ARG A 76 4.59 21.39 1.97
CA ARG A 76 3.98 22.73 2.08
C ARG A 76 3.57 23.34 0.73
N LEU A 77 3.18 22.50 -0.24
CA LEU A 77 2.47 22.98 -1.44
C LEU A 77 1.05 23.42 -1.08
N ASN A 78 0.44 22.74 -0.11
CA ASN A 78 -0.77 23.24 0.55
C ASN A 78 -0.41 23.76 1.93
N VAL A 79 -0.86 24.96 2.24
CA VAL A 79 -0.64 25.59 3.55
C VAL A 79 -1.59 24.97 4.56
N VAL A 80 -1.03 24.55 5.68
CA VAL A 80 -1.80 24.01 6.82
C VAL A 80 -2.35 25.20 7.60
N SER A 81 -3.67 25.19 7.84
CA SER A 81 -4.36 26.26 8.58
C SER A 81 -4.23 26.07 10.10
N ARG A 82 -4.15 24.83 10.58
CA ARG A 82 -3.94 24.46 11.99
C ARG A 82 -3.36 23.05 12.10
N GLY A 83 -2.58 22.79 13.14
CA GLY A 83 -1.93 21.51 13.39
C GLY A 83 -0.48 21.51 12.99
N GLN A 84 0.13 20.33 12.95
CA GLN A 84 1.56 20.14 12.65
C GLN A 84 1.73 19.05 11.59
N VAL A 85 2.76 19.21 10.75
CA VAL A 85 3.23 18.17 9.83
C VAL A 85 4.73 18.00 10.07
N LEU A 86 5.08 16.92 10.73
CA LEU A 86 6.43 16.61 11.13
C LEU A 86 7.09 15.69 10.14
N VAL A 87 8.25 16.07 9.62
CA VAL A 87 9.01 15.29 8.62
C VAL A 87 10.39 14.99 9.19
N LYS A 88 10.80 13.73 9.16
CA LYS A 88 12.12 13.30 9.59
C LYS A 88 13.19 13.71 8.58
N GLU A 89 14.27 14.32 9.06
CA GLU A 89 15.46 14.68 8.30
C GLU A 89 16.72 14.17 9.03
N GLY A 90 17.17 12.96 8.72
CA GLY A 90 18.23 12.29 9.48
C GLY A 90 17.80 12.05 10.93
N GLU A 91 18.58 12.58 11.89
CA GLU A 91 18.25 12.52 13.32
C GLU A 91 17.27 13.61 13.79
N ARG A 92 16.91 14.54 12.92
CA ARG A 92 16.04 15.68 13.25
C ARG A 92 14.62 15.45 12.77
N VAL A 93 13.68 16.14 13.44
CA VAL A 93 12.29 16.23 13.01
C VAL A 93 12.00 17.70 12.70
N VAL A 94 11.50 17.98 11.51
CA VAL A 94 11.18 19.33 11.04
C VAL A 94 9.66 19.46 10.97
N ASP A 95 9.10 20.46 11.65
CA ASP A 95 7.71 20.88 11.42
C ASP A 95 7.65 21.77 10.18
N VAL A 96 7.12 21.23 9.09
CA VAL A 96 7.05 21.94 7.79
C VAL A 96 6.07 23.11 7.82
N VAL A 97 5.16 23.16 8.80
CA VAL A 97 4.19 24.25 8.94
C VAL A 97 4.88 25.53 9.40
N THR A 98 5.83 25.41 10.33
CA THR A 98 6.47 26.55 11.00
C THR A 98 7.92 26.78 10.59
N CYS A 99 8.55 25.86 9.86
CA CYS A 99 9.95 26.01 9.45
C CYS A 99 10.17 27.20 8.49
N ASP A 100 11.38 27.74 8.53
CA ASP A 100 11.81 28.80 7.60
C ASP A 100 11.96 28.31 6.15
N GLU A 101 12.00 29.24 5.21
CA GLU A 101 12.06 28.95 3.77
C GLU A 101 13.35 28.21 3.35
N THR A 102 14.46 28.44 4.07
CA THR A 102 15.74 27.77 3.79
C THR A 102 15.65 26.29 4.14
N THR A 103 15.10 25.98 5.30
CA THR A 103 14.83 24.61 5.76
C THR A 103 13.83 23.91 4.84
N LEU A 104 12.74 24.57 4.46
CA LEU A 104 11.76 24.04 3.54
C LEU A 104 12.37 23.73 2.15
N ARG A 105 13.19 24.64 1.62
CA ARG A 105 13.89 24.41 0.34
C ARG A 105 14.80 23.19 0.42
N ARG A 106 15.58 23.06 1.50
CA ARG A 106 16.47 21.91 1.74
C ARG A 106 15.66 20.60 1.82
N LEU A 107 14.52 20.60 2.53
CA LEU A 107 13.63 19.46 2.65
C LEU A 107 13.10 19.04 1.27
N ARG A 108 12.61 19.99 0.46
CA ARG A 108 12.12 19.74 -0.91
C ARG A 108 13.20 19.24 -1.88
N GLN A 109 14.46 19.60 -1.66
CA GLN A 109 15.57 19.18 -2.51
C GLN A 109 16.15 17.81 -2.14
N LYS A 110 16.13 17.45 -0.83
CA LYS A 110 16.90 16.31 -0.33
C LYS A 110 16.06 15.22 0.33
N GLN A 111 14.93 15.58 0.94
CA GLN A 111 14.14 14.66 1.75
C GLN A 111 12.88 14.15 1.05
N VAL A 112 12.27 14.99 0.23
CA VAL A 112 10.95 14.72 -0.35
C VAL A 112 10.97 14.92 -1.85
N ALA A 113 10.69 13.86 -2.61
CA ALA A 113 10.39 13.96 -4.04
C ALA A 113 8.89 13.79 -4.27
N MET A 114 8.36 14.38 -5.36
CA MET A 114 6.94 14.31 -5.65
C MET A 114 6.67 13.95 -7.11
N VAL A 115 5.75 12.99 -7.30
CA VAL A 115 5.09 12.69 -8.58
C VAL A 115 3.73 13.35 -8.57
N PHE A 116 3.46 14.19 -9.57
CA PHE A 116 2.23 14.97 -9.69
C PHE A 116 1.21 14.26 -10.59
N GLN A 117 -0.06 14.39 -10.25
CA GLN A 117 -1.18 13.88 -11.04
C GLN A 117 -1.19 14.45 -12.49
N GLN A 118 -0.87 15.72 -12.65
CA GLN A 118 -0.77 16.41 -13.96
C GLN A 118 0.69 16.49 -14.46
N PHE A 119 1.48 15.46 -14.24
CA PHE A 119 2.88 15.25 -14.63
C PHE A 119 3.86 16.34 -14.16
N GLY A 120 3.51 17.63 -14.19
CA GLY A 120 4.34 18.76 -13.78
C GLY A 120 5.67 18.83 -14.53
N LEU A 121 5.70 18.45 -15.80
CA LEU A 121 6.88 18.52 -16.65
C LEU A 121 7.09 19.95 -17.14
N LEU A 122 8.36 20.33 -17.29
CA LEU A 122 8.78 21.60 -17.86
C LEU A 122 8.69 21.51 -19.38
N PRO A 123 7.76 22.20 -20.05
CA PRO A 123 7.47 21.99 -21.47
C PRO A 123 8.62 22.44 -22.40
N TRP A 124 9.48 23.34 -21.93
CA TRP A 124 10.65 23.87 -22.66
C TRP A 124 11.92 23.03 -22.46
N ARG A 125 11.84 21.93 -21.67
CA ARG A 125 12.93 21.00 -21.44
C ARG A 125 12.67 19.66 -22.11
N THR A 126 13.74 19.01 -22.54
CA THR A 126 13.69 17.63 -23.03
C THR A 126 13.34 16.64 -21.90
N VAL A 127 13.06 15.41 -22.26
CA VAL A 127 12.79 14.32 -21.30
C VAL A 127 13.96 14.12 -20.34
N GLU A 128 15.20 14.01 -20.83
CA GLU A 128 16.38 13.86 -19.99
C GLU A 128 16.62 15.05 -19.07
N GLU A 129 16.39 16.28 -19.56
CA GLU A 129 16.49 17.49 -18.75
C GLU A 129 15.40 17.58 -17.68
N ASN A 130 14.19 17.11 -17.98
CA ASN A 130 13.12 17.01 -16.98
C ASN A 130 13.50 16.01 -15.87
N VAL A 131 14.00 14.82 -16.23
CA VAL A 131 14.43 13.81 -15.25
C VAL A 131 15.61 14.32 -14.43
N GLY A 132 16.57 15.01 -15.07
CA GLY A 132 17.76 15.55 -14.41
C GLY A 132 17.52 16.84 -13.62
N PHE A 133 16.34 17.45 -13.68
CA PHE A 133 16.11 18.77 -13.12
C PHE A 133 16.36 18.88 -11.61
N GLY A 134 15.89 17.92 -10.83
CA GLY A 134 16.13 17.88 -9.38
C GLY A 134 17.62 17.74 -9.04
N LEU A 135 18.35 16.95 -9.81
CA LEU A 135 19.80 16.76 -9.65
C LEU A 135 20.58 18.03 -10.02
N GLU A 136 20.13 18.75 -11.05
CA GLU A 136 20.69 20.03 -11.44
C GLU A 136 20.54 21.07 -10.31
N LEU A 137 19.35 21.18 -9.73
CA LEU A 137 19.08 22.07 -8.59
C LEU A 137 19.87 21.68 -7.34
N ALA A 138 20.20 20.42 -7.18
CA ALA A 138 21.02 19.91 -6.08
C ALA A 138 22.53 20.11 -6.34
N GLY A 139 22.94 20.64 -7.51
CA GLY A 139 24.33 20.86 -7.87
C GLY A 139 25.11 19.59 -8.20
N VAL A 140 24.46 18.51 -8.59
CA VAL A 140 25.10 17.25 -8.98
C VAL A 140 25.90 17.46 -10.27
N ALA A 141 27.14 16.99 -10.29
CA ALA A 141 28.03 17.11 -11.45
C ALA A 141 27.41 16.49 -12.72
N GLU A 142 27.67 17.10 -13.88
CA GLU A 142 27.01 16.76 -15.13
C GLU A 142 27.18 15.27 -15.52
N ALA A 143 28.37 14.72 -15.33
CA ALA A 143 28.66 13.31 -15.67
C ALA A 143 27.81 12.35 -14.81
N GLU A 144 27.77 12.59 -13.50
CA GLU A 144 26.95 11.80 -12.57
C GLU A 144 25.46 11.96 -12.85
N ARG A 145 25.03 13.21 -13.14
CA ARG A 145 23.63 13.50 -13.49
C ARG A 145 23.19 12.74 -14.73
N ARG A 146 24.02 12.72 -15.79
CA ARG A 146 23.74 11.96 -17.03
C ARG A 146 23.59 10.46 -16.76
N GLU A 147 24.47 9.89 -15.95
CA GLU A 147 24.42 8.47 -15.60
C GLU A 147 23.12 8.14 -14.84
N ARG A 148 22.79 8.93 -13.81
CA ARG A 148 21.55 8.75 -13.04
C ARG A 148 20.31 8.89 -13.92
N VAL A 149 20.25 9.91 -14.77
CA VAL A 149 19.14 10.14 -15.71
C VAL A 149 18.97 8.95 -16.65
N HIS A 150 20.07 8.48 -17.26
CA HIS A 150 20.01 7.34 -18.17
C HIS A 150 19.46 6.08 -17.47
N ARG A 151 19.91 5.80 -16.24
CA ARG A 151 19.42 4.67 -15.43
C ARG A 151 17.91 4.77 -15.20
N GLN A 152 17.41 5.95 -14.86
CA GLN A 152 15.98 6.14 -14.62
C GLN A 152 15.14 6.08 -15.91
N LEU A 153 15.64 6.60 -17.01
CA LEU A 153 14.97 6.47 -18.31
C LEU A 153 14.87 5.01 -18.78
N LYS A 154 15.91 4.22 -18.51
CA LYS A 154 15.89 2.78 -18.76
C LYS A 154 14.83 2.07 -17.93
N LEU A 155 14.72 2.38 -16.64
CA LEU A 155 13.70 1.82 -15.74
C LEU A 155 12.28 2.00 -16.28
N VAL A 156 11.99 3.19 -16.83
CA VAL A 156 10.66 3.52 -17.37
C VAL A 156 10.51 3.26 -18.88
N ASN A 157 11.49 2.64 -19.53
CA ASN A 157 11.53 2.35 -20.97
C ASN A 157 11.33 3.60 -21.85
N LEU A 158 12.08 4.68 -21.58
CA LEU A 158 12.01 5.96 -22.31
C LEU A 158 13.37 6.43 -22.83
N GLU A 159 14.42 5.58 -22.91
CA GLU A 159 15.78 5.97 -23.35
C GLU A 159 15.77 6.60 -24.74
N GLN A 160 15.02 5.99 -25.68
CA GLN A 160 14.93 6.49 -27.07
C GLN A 160 14.22 7.86 -27.20
N TRP A 161 13.53 8.30 -26.13
CA TRP A 161 12.79 9.56 -26.09
C TRP A 161 13.53 10.65 -25.32
N ALA A 162 14.76 10.39 -24.84
CA ALA A 162 15.54 11.28 -23.98
C ALA A 162 15.65 12.71 -24.52
N LYS A 163 15.81 12.87 -25.84
CA LYS A 163 15.97 14.17 -26.52
C LYS A 163 14.67 14.82 -26.97
N LYS A 164 13.52 14.18 -26.74
CA LYS A 164 12.18 14.70 -27.07
C LYS A 164 11.69 15.68 -26.01
N TYR A 165 10.79 16.59 -26.38
CA TYR A 165 10.10 17.46 -25.45
C TYR A 165 8.84 16.84 -24.90
N ALA A 166 8.35 17.35 -23.75
CA ALA A 166 7.18 16.81 -23.07
C ALA A 166 5.93 16.77 -23.97
N HIS A 167 5.72 17.77 -24.79
CA HIS A 167 4.55 17.86 -25.68
C HIS A 167 4.58 16.88 -26.86
N GLU A 168 5.72 16.25 -27.14
CA GLU A 168 5.86 15.19 -28.15
C GLU A 168 5.48 13.79 -27.62
N LEU A 169 5.17 13.68 -26.31
CA LEU A 169 4.90 12.43 -25.63
C LEU A 169 3.40 12.26 -25.37
N SER A 170 2.93 11.01 -25.36
CA SER A 170 1.60 10.67 -24.84
C SER A 170 1.51 10.94 -23.32
N GLY A 171 0.28 11.08 -22.78
CA GLY A 171 0.07 11.29 -21.34
C GLY A 171 0.72 10.22 -20.48
N GLY A 172 0.59 8.94 -20.84
CA GLY A 172 1.25 7.84 -20.12
C GLY A 172 2.79 7.91 -20.18
N MET A 173 3.37 8.40 -21.30
CA MET A 173 4.82 8.64 -21.38
C MET A 173 5.24 9.81 -20.49
N GLN A 174 4.48 10.91 -20.48
CA GLN A 174 4.73 12.04 -19.61
C GLN A 174 4.69 11.63 -18.14
N GLN A 175 3.75 10.77 -17.75
CA GLN A 175 3.66 10.24 -16.39
C GLN A 175 4.91 9.43 -16.02
N ARG A 176 5.40 8.57 -16.92
CA ARG A 176 6.66 7.84 -16.75
C ARG A 176 7.88 8.75 -16.61
N VAL A 177 7.93 9.88 -17.32
CA VAL A 177 8.97 10.90 -17.12
C VAL A 177 8.89 11.51 -15.72
N GLY A 178 7.69 11.78 -15.22
CA GLY A 178 7.46 12.27 -13.85
C GLY A 178 7.96 11.28 -12.78
N LEU A 179 7.71 9.98 -12.98
CA LEU A 179 8.23 8.91 -12.12
C LEU A 179 9.77 8.85 -12.16
N ALA A 180 10.37 8.83 -13.37
CA ALA A 180 11.82 8.83 -13.53
C ALA A 180 12.48 10.04 -12.85
N ARG A 181 11.87 11.23 -12.94
CA ARG A 181 12.34 12.45 -12.27
C ARG A 181 12.34 12.32 -10.75
N ALA A 182 11.27 11.75 -10.17
CA ALA A 182 11.18 11.56 -8.72
C ALA A 182 12.21 10.54 -8.22
N PHE A 183 12.42 9.45 -8.95
CA PHE A 183 13.40 8.42 -8.59
C PHE A 183 14.86 8.89 -8.76
N ALA A 184 15.12 9.84 -9.66
CA ALA A 184 16.48 10.34 -9.91
C ALA A 184 17.08 11.07 -8.70
N THR A 185 16.26 11.72 -7.85
CA THR A 185 16.73 12.57 -6.74
C THR A 185 17.19 11.81 -5.51
N ASP A 186 16.95 10.52 -5.43
CA ASP A 186 17.32 9.66 -4.30
C ASP A 186 16.71 10.07 -2.93
N ALA A 187 15.66 10.89 -2.96
CA ALA A 187 14.94 11.31 -1.76
C ALA A 187 14.40 10.11 -0.96
N PRO A 188 14.52 10.10 0.39
CA PRO A 188 14.02 9.00 1.22
C PRO A 188 12.50 8.93 1.29
N ILE A 189 11.79 10.05 1.06
CA ILE A 189 10.33 10.15 1.09
C ILE A 189 9.82 10.49 -0.32
N LEU A 190 8.92 9.66 -0.83
CA LEU A 190 8.26 9.86 -2.12
C LEU A 190 6.77 10.18 -1.89
N LEU A 191 6.34 11.32 -2.39
CA LEU A 191 4.92 11.70 -2.44
C LEU A 191 4.40 11.39 -3.85
N MET A 192 3.37 10.57 -3.96
CA MET A 192 2.82 10.14 -5.24
C MET A 192 1.33 10.46 -5.32
N ASP A 193 0.98 11.43 -6.15
CA ASP A 193 -0.40 11.88 -6.34
C ASP A 193 -0.97 11.25 -7.61
N GLU A 194 -1.68 10.14 -7.47
CA GLU A 194 -2.26 9.33 -8.56
C GLU A 194 -1.26 8.98 -9.68
N PRO A 195 -0.07 8.39 -9.35
CA PRO A 195 1.05 8.28 -10.28
C PRO A 195 0.80 7.33 -11.46
N PHE A 196 -0.25 6.52 -11.44
CA PHE A 196 -0.55 5.52 -12.47
C PHE A 196 -1.89 5.74 -13.18
N SER A 197 -2.60 6.86 -12.91
CA SER A 197 -3.96 7.11 -13.39
C SER A 197 -4.09 7.22 -14.92
N ALA A 198 -3.05 7.73 -15.59
CA ALA A 198 -3.03 7.90 -17.05
C ALA A 198 -2.34 6.74 -17.82
N LEU A 199 -2.07 5.62 -17.16
CA LEU A 199 -1.38 4.47 -17.76
C LEU A 199 -2.37 3.39 -18.20
N ASP A 200 -2.02 2.71 -19.29
CA ASP A 200 -2.70 1.48 -19.68
C ASP A 200 -2.47 0.36 -18.64
N PRO A 201 -3.39 -0.62 -18.54
CA PRO A 201 -3.34 -1.64 -17.48
C PRO A 201 -2.04 -2.45 -17.44
N LEU A 202 -1.45 -2.79 -18.60
CA LEU A 202 -0.24 -3.59 -18.66
C LEU A 202 0.98 -2.82 -18.12
N ILE A 203 1.14 -1.58 -18.56
CA ILE A 203 2.24 -0.71 -18.10
C ILE A 203 2.05 -0.35 -16.63
N ARG A 204 0.81 -0.09 -16.20
CA ARG A 204 0.48 0.16 -14.79
C ARG A 204 0.95 -1.00 -13.90
N THR A 205 0.55 -2.23 -14.22
CA THR A 205 0.94 -3.43 -13.46
C THR A 205 2.45 -3.56 -13.36
N LYS A 206 3.16 -3.40 -14.49
CA LYS A 206 4.62 -3.47 -14.53
C LYS A 206 5.29 -2.42 -13.63
N LEU A 207 4.85 -1.14 -13.71
CA LEU A 207 5.43 -0.07 -12.90
C LEU A 207 5.09 -0.20 -11.41
N GLN A 208 3.94 -0.77 -11.07
CA GLN A 208 3.61 -1.12 -9.67
C GLN A 208 4.57 -2.18 -9.13
N ASP A 209 4.86 -3.22 -9.91
CA ASP A 209 5.79 -4.29 -9.52
C ASP A 209 7.22 -3.74 -9.38
N GLU A 210 7.65 -2.89 -10.30
CA GLU A 210 8.94 -2.18 -10.23
C GLU A 210 9.01 -1.25 -9.00
N LEU A 211 7.92 -0.54 -8.66
CA LEU A 211 7.84 0.29 -7.46
C LEU A 211 8.01 -0.54 -6.19
N LEU A 212 7.32 -1.68 -6.10
CA LEU A 212 7.41 -2.59 -4.96
C LEU A 212 8.82 -3.16 -4.82
N GLN A 213 9.44 -3.59 -5.92
CA GLN A 213 10.82 -4.08 -5.90
C GLN A 213 11.79 -2.98 -5.43
N LEU A 214 11.70 -1.78 -5.99
CA LEU A 214 12.54 -0.65 -5.63
C LEU A 214 12.36 -0.24 -4.17
N GLN A 215 11.12 -0.27 -3.66
CA GLN A 215 10.83 0.00 -2.26
C GLN A 215 11.42 -1.08 -1.35
N ALA A 216 11.32 -2.36 -1.72
CA ALA A 216 11.90 -3.47 -0.95
C ALA A 216 13.43 -3.37 -0.87
N GLU A 217 14.10 -2.97 -1.96
CA GLU A 217 15.55 -2.82 -2.02
C GLU A 217 16.05 -1.57 -1.28
N LEU A 218 15.41 -0.41 -1.52
CA LEU A 218 15.90 0.90 -1.03
C LEU A 218 15.22 1.35 0.27
N LYS A 219 14.21 0.63 0.75
CA LYS A 219 13.44 0.96 1.96
C LYS A 219 12.91 2.40 1.98
N LYS A 220 12.55 2.94 0.81
CA LYS A 220 11.98 4.29 0.71
C LYS A 220 10.61 4.34 1.34
N THR A 221 10.31 5.45 1.99
CA THR A 221 8.97 5.75 2.52
C THR A 221 8.12 6.35 1.42
N ILE A 222 6.92 5.84 1.21
CA ILE A 222 6.03 6.30 0.14
C ILE A 222 4.68 6.70 0.73
N LEU A 223 4.28 7.95 0.50
CA LEU A 223 2.91 8.39 0.72
C LEU A 223 2.23 8.49 -0.65
N PHE A 224 1.21 7.68 -0.86
CA PHE A 224 0.63 7.40 -2.16
C PHE A 224 -0.86 7.74 -2.17
N VAL A 225 -1.33 8.48 -3.16
CA VAL A 225 -2.76 8.73 -3.38
C VAL A 225 -3.26 7.85 -4.51
N SER A 226 -4.33 7.11 -4.27
CA SER A 226 -5.06 6.37 -5.29
C SER A 226 -6.57 6.50 -5.10
N HIS A 227 -7.30 6.36 -6.20
CA HIS A 227 -8.74 6.10 -6.20
C HIS A 227 -9.08 4.65 -6.60
N ASP A 228 -8.07 3.88 -6.97
CA ASP A 228 -8.18 2.46 -7.34
C ASP A 228 -7.85 1.60 -6.11
N LEU A 229 -8.87 0.88 -5.62
CA LEU A 229 -8.75 0.08 -4.41
C LEU A 229 -7.88 -1.17 -4.62
N GLU A 230 -7.91 -1.79 -5.81
CA GLU A 230 -7.06 -2.94 -6.11
C GLU A 230 -5.58 -2.53 -6.12
N GLU A 231 -5.29 -1.34 -6.64
CA GLU A 231 -3.96 -0.75 -6.58
C GLU A 231 -3.49 -0.55 -5.13
N ALA A 232 -4.33 0.06 -4.28
CA ALA A 232 -3.98 0.31 -2.88
C ALA A 232 -3.75 -0.99 -2.10
N LEU A 233 -4.59 -2.00 -2.32
CA LEU A 233 -4.48 -3.31 -1.69
C LEU A 233 -3.24 -4.08 -2.17
N LYS A 234 -2.80 -3.84 -3.42
CA LYS A 234 -1.60 -4.47 -3.98
C LYS A 234 -0.31 -3.87 -3.44
N ILE A 235 -0.24 -2.53 -3.35
CA ILE A 235 1.02 -1.84 -3.07
C ILE A 235 1.14 -1.31 -1.64
N GLY A 236 0.00 -1.03 -0.96
CA GLY A 236 -0.01 -0.42 0.37
C GLY A 236 0.33 -1.40 1.48
N SER A 237 1.22 -1.01 2.37
CA SER A 237 1.38 -1.65 3.68
C SER A 237 0.39 -1.10 4.70
N HIS A 238 -0.05 0.16 4.52
CA HIS A 238 -1.13 0.80 5.26
C HIS A 238 -2.06 1.55 4.32
N ILE A 239 -3.36 1.50 4.59
CA ILE A 239 -4.40 2.21 3.82
C ILE A 239 -5.14 3.16 4.76
N THR A 240 -5.27 4.43 4.35
CA THR A 240 -6.04 5.45 5.03
C THR A 240 -7.20 5.88 4.15
N ILE A 241 -8.42 5.63 4.58
CA ILE A 241 -9.64 6.01 3.85
C ILE A 241 -10.11 7.37 4.35
N MET A 242 -10.37 8.27 3.40
CA MET A 242 -10.83 9.64 3.65
C MET A 242 -12.19 9.91 3.04
N GLU A 243 -13.05 10.62 3.78
CA GLU A 243 -14.36 11.11 3.34
C GLU A 243 -14.57 12.54 3.82
N GLY A 244 -15.07 13.43 2.95
CA GLY A 244 -15.43 14.79 3.32
C GLY A 244 -14.32 15.62 3.98
N GLY A 245 -13.05 15.33 3.71
CA GLY A 245 -11.88 15.96 4.33
C GLY A 245 -11.43 15.33 5.64
N ARG A 246 -12.03 14.24 6.08
CA ARG A 246 -11.70 13.56 7.34
C ARG A 246 -11.15 12.16 7.08
N ILE A 247 -10.25 11.71 7.95
CA ILE A 247 -9.84 10.31 7.98
C ILE A 247 -10.94 9.50 8.65
N VAL A 248 -11.42 8.46 7.97
CA VAL A 248 -12.50 7.57 8.44
C VAL A 248 -11.92 6.30 9.05
N GLN A 249 -10.93 5.71 8.38
CA GLN A 249 -10.26 4.49 8.86
C GLN A 249 -8.81 4.47 8.37
N THR A 250 -7.91 3.95 9.21
CA THR A 250 -6.52 3.64 8.85
C THR A 250 -6.18 2.25 9.37
N GLY A 251 -5.53 1.43 8.58
CA GLY A 251 -5.11 0.07 8.97
C GLY A 251 -4.36 -0.66 7.86
N ALA A 252 -3.98 -1.90 8.14
CA ALA A 252 -3.45 -2.80 7.12
C ALA A 252 -4.54 -3.13 6.08
N PRO A 253 -4.19 -3.52 4.85
CA PRO A 253 -5.16 -3.88 3.80
C PRO A 253 -6.22 -4.89 4.27
N GLU A 254 -5.81 -5.92 5.00
CA GLU A 254 -6.68 -6.94 5.56
C GLU A 254 -7.64 -6.41 6.63
N ASP A 255 -7.21 -5.46 7.48
CA ASP A 255 -8.05 -4.85 8.50
C ASP A 255 -9.17 -4.02 7.86
N ILE A 256 -8.85 -3.29 6.79
CA ILE A 256 -9.84 -2.53 6.01
C ILE A 256 -10.90 -3.46 5.42
N VAL A 257 -10.49 -4.60 4.88
CA VAL A 257 -11.40 -5.57 4.23
C VAL A 257 -12.22 -6.38 5.25
N LEU A 258 -11.61 -6.80 6.37
CA LEU A 258 -12.27 -7.67 7.35
C LEU A 258 -13.09 -6.92 8.40
N SER A 259 -12.74 -5.66 8.69
CA SER A 259 -13.31 -4.89 9.78
C SER A 259 -13.57 -3.44 9.35
N PRO A 260 -14.49 -3.20 8.37
CA PRO A 260 -14.81 -1.84 7.95
C PRO A 260 -15.43 -1.05 9.11
N ALA A 261 -14.93 0.18 9.34
CA ALA A 261 -15.30 1.01 10.48
C ALA A 261 -16.76 1.51 10.44
N ASN A 262 -17.30 1.67 9.24
CA ASN A 262 -18.68 2.14 9.03
C ASN A 262 -19.21 1.71 7.65
N ASP A 263 -20.47 2.09 7.34
CA ASP A 263 -21.11 1.75 6.08
C ASP A 263 -20.42 2.35 4.87
N TYR A 264 -19.88 3.56 4.98
CA TYR A 264 -19.10 4.18 3.89
C TYR A 264 -17.89 3.33 3.50
N VAL A 265 -17.12 2.84 4.48
CA VAL A 265 -15.97 1.96 4.19
C VAL A 265 -16.44 0.62 3.64
N ARG A 266 -17.54 0.07 4.18
CA ARG A 266 -18.14 -1.19 3.68
C ARG A 266 -18.56 -1.07 2.22
N ASP A 267 -19.23 0.00 1.85
CA ASP A 267 -19.65 0.27 0.46
C ASP A 267 -18.44 0.50 -0.44
N PHE A 268 -17.42 1.19 0.08
CA PHE A 268 -16.18 1.46 -0.65
C PHE A 268 -15.42 0.19 -1.05
N ILE A 269 -15.41 -0.82 -0.15
CA ILE A 269 -14.75 -2.11 -0.38
C ILE A 269 -15.68 -3.18 -0.99
N ALA A 270 -16.95 -2.88 -1.25
CA ALA A 270 -17.96 -3.87 -1.64
C ALA A 270 -17.59 -4.72 -2.87
N ASN A 271 -16.82 -4.15 -3.80
CA ASN A 271 -16.41 -4.82 -5.03
C ASN A 271 -15.02 -5.49 -4.95
N VAL A 272 -14.34 -5.43 -3.81
CA VAL A 272 -13.03 -6.08 -3.63
C VAL A 272 -13.19 -7.59 -3.61
N ASN A 273 -12.31 -8.28 -4.31
CA ASN A 273 -12.19 -9.73 -4.14
C ASN A 273 -11.31 -10.03 -2.90
N PRO A 274 -11.86 -10.55 -1.78
CA PRO A 274 -11.07 -10.82 -0.58
C PRO A 274 -9.91 -11.78 -0.81
N LEU A 275 -10.01 -12.66 -1.80
CA LEU A 275 -8.96 -13.63 -2.13
C LEU A 275 -7.67 -12.98 -2.63
N SER A 276 -7.73 -11.74 -3.14
CA SER A 276 -6.56 -11.00 -3.60
C SER A 276 -5.81 -10.28 -2.46
N VAL A 277 -6.44 -10.13 -1.30
CA VAL A 277 -5.93 -9.36 -0.16
C VAL A 277 -5.55 -10.25 1.01
N LEU A 278 -6.42 -11.23 1.32
CA LEU A 278 -6.24 -12.06 2.50
C LEU A 278 -5.13 -13.10 2.32
N THR A 279 -4.44 -13.34 3.42
CA THR A 279 -3.46 -14.42 3.56
C THR A 279 -4.03 -15.58 4.35
N ALA A 280 -3.33 -16.68 4.38
CA ALA A 280 -3.66 -17.84 5.16
C ALA A 280 -3.85 -17.50 6.65
N TRP A 281 -3.05 -16.58 7.19
CA TRP A 281 -3.14 -16.12 8.58
C TRP A 281 -4.52 -15.54 8.94
N ASN A 282 -5.14 -14.79 8.04
CA ASN A 282 -6.40 -14.10 8.30
C ASN A 282 -7.61 -15.04 8.45
N VAL A 283 -7.49 -16.29 7.99
CA VAL A 283 -8.61 -17.26 7.94
C VAL A 283 -8.31 -18.59 8.59
N MET A 284 -7.07 -18.84 9.00
CA MET A 284 -6.70 -20.10 9.61
C MET A 284 -7.39 -20.29 10.96
N ARG A 285 -7.61 -21.56 11.31
CA ARG A 285 -7.85 -22.00 12.68
C ARG A 285 -6.50 -22.32 13.31
N ALA A 286 -6.19 -21.64 14.40
CA ALA A 286 -4.96 -21.88 15.14
C ALA A 286 -4.95 -23.29 15.77
N LEU A 287 -3.77 -23.78 16.09
CA LEU A 287 -3.60 -25.14 16.67
C LEU A 287 -4.55 -25.40 17.85
N HIS A 288 -4.74 -24.45 18.75
CA HIS A 288 -5.60 -24.59 19.95
C HIS A 288 -7.10 -24.60 19.62
N GLU A 289 -7.52 -24.25 18.41
CA GLU A 289 -8.90 -24.28 17.93
C GLU A 289 -9.22 -25.57 17.16
N LEU A 290 -8.19 -26.41 16.92
CA LEU A 290 -8.34 -27.69 16.22
C LEU A 290 -8.70 -28.79 17.19
N GLU A 291 -9.52 -29.71 16.71
CA GLU A 291 -9.97 -30.87 17.50
C GLU A 291 -8.84 -31.88 17.62
N GLN A 292 -8.53 -32.31 18.84
CA GLN A 292 -7.56 -33.35 19.14
C GLN A 292 -8.26 -34.55 19.77
N ASP A 293 -7.88 -35.76 19.37
CA ASP A 293 -8.38 -37.01 19.98
C ASP A 293 -7.47 -37.51 21.13
N GLU A 294 -7.95 -38.52 21.86
CA GLU A 294 -7.22 -39.12 23.01
C GLU A 294 -5.87 -39.74 22.60
N GLY A 295 -5.69 -40.06 21.32
CA GLY A 295 -4.43 -40.59 20.76
C GLY A 295 -3.42 -39.52 20.38
N GLY A 296 -3.74 -38.24 20.59
CA GLY A 296 -2.89 -37.11 20.24
C GLY A 296 -2.93 -36.76 18.75
N TRP A 297 -3.91 -37.25 17.99
CA TRP A 297 -4.13 -36.87 16.63
C TRP A 297 -4.93 -35.57 16.54
N ILE A 298 -4.53 -34.64 15.66
CA ILE A 298 -5.15 -33.35 15.43
C ILE A 298 -5.88 -33.39 14.09
N TRP A 299 -7.17 -33.05 14.09
CA TRP A 299 -8.00 -33.01 12.89
C TRP A 299 -7.91 -31.68 12.21
N LEU A 300 -7.45 -31.65 10.94
CA LEU A 300 -7.32 -30.41 10.14
C LEU A 300 -8.66 -29.88 9.65
N ASP A 301 -9.66 -30.75 9.52
CA ASP A 301 -10.99 -30.38 9.04
C ASP A 301 -12.10 -30.92 9.92
N ARG A 302 -13.25 -30.23 9.94
CA ARG A 302 -14.43 -30.62 10.73
C ARG A 302 -15.09 -31.93 10.25
N ARG A 303 -14.74 -32.40 9.04
CA ARG A 303 -15.23 -33.69 8.51
C ARG A 303 -14.39 -34.86 8.96
N ARG A 304 -13.30 -34.59 9.71
CA ARG A 304 -12.33 -35.58 10.18
C ARG A 304 -11.77 -36.45 9.04
N THR A 305 -11.48 -35.83 7.90
CA THR A 305 -10.90 -36.52 6.74
C THR A 305 -9.39 -36.54 6.76
N THR A 306 -8.76 -35.55 7.38
CA THR A 306 -7.31 -35.36 7.39
C THR A 306 -6.86 -35.08 8.82
N ARG A 307 -5.88 -35.84 9.28
CA ARG A 307 -5.32 -35.72 10.64
C ARG A 307 -3.81 -35.89 10.63
N PHE A 308 -3.17 -35.35 11.64
CA PHE A 308 -1.76 -35.60 11.89
C PHE A 308 -1.43 -35.62 13.38
N LYS A 309 -0.25 -36.07 13.68
CA LYS A 309 0.31 -36.13 15.02
C LYS A 309 1.60 -35.36 15.06
N LEU A 310 1.78 -34.53 16.10
CA LEU A 310 3.00 -33.76 16.33
C LEU A 310 3.95 -34.55 17.26
N ASP A 311 5.24 -34.31 17.08
CA ASP A 311 6.26 -34.70 18.05
C ASP A 311 6.38 -33.65 19.18
N ASP A 312 7.28 -33.93 20.14
CA ASP A 312 7.53 -33.03 21.28
C ASP A 312 8.13 -31.64 20.87
N HIS A 313 8.55 -31.50 19.63
CA HIS A 313 9.09 -30.27 19.06
C HIS A 313 8.06 -29.50 18.23
N GLY A 314 6.84 -30.00 18.09
CA GLY A 314 5.79 -29.40 17.27
C GLY A 314 5.92 -29.66 15.77
N LEU A 315 6.74 -30.65 15.38
CA LEU A 315 6.88 -31.10 14.00
C LEU A 315 5.91 -32.25 13.73
N VAL A 316 5.52 -32.41 12.45
CA VAL A 316 4.60 -33.49 12.06
C VAL A 316 5.34 -34.83 12.07
N ALA A 317 5.00 -35.71 13.04
CA ALA A 317 5.53 -37.04 13.16
C ALA A 317 4.79 -38.04 12.27
N ALA A 318 3.48 -37.91 12.09
CA ALA A 318 2.66 -38.72 11.22
C ALA A 318 1.48 -37.93 10.66
N ALA A 319 1.04 -38.27 9.45
CA ALA A 319 -0.09 -37.64 8.80
C ALA A 319 -0.88 -38.62 7.93
N GLU A 320 -2.20 -38.54 7.98
CA GLU A 320 -3.11 -39.43 7.28
C GLU A 320 -4.30 -38.70 6.70
N ARG A 321 -4.75 -39.15 5.54
CA ARG A 321 -6.04 -38.76 4.95
C ARG A 321 -6.87 -40.01 4.66
N GLN A 322 -8.07 -40.07 5.27
CA GLN A 322 -8.98 -41.23 5.14
C GLN A 322 -8.26 -42.56 5.48
N GLY A 323 -7.38 -42.56 6.49
CA GLY A 323 -6.63 -43.74 6.93
C GLY A 323 -5.44 -44.11 6.04
N LYS A 324 -5.06 -43.29 5.08
CA LYS A 324 -3.87 -43.51 4.22
C LYS A 324 -2.81 -42.45 4.52
N PRO A 325 -1.51 -42.82 4.52
CA PRO A 325 -0.43 -41.85 4.64
C PRO A 325 -0.52 -40.74 3.59
N ILE A 326 -0.12 -39.54 3.96
CA ILE A 326 -0.18 -38.35 3.11
C ILE A 326 1.21 -38.02 2.58
N GLU A 327 1.25 -37.60 1.29
CA GLU A 327 2.37 -36.87 0.69
C GLU A 327 2.10 -35.39 0.81
N TRP A 328 3.04 -34.63 1.38
CA TRP A 328 2.94 -33.19 1.58
C TRP A 328 3.58 -32.45 0.41
N VAL A 329 2.84 -31.47 -0.16
CA VAL A 329 3.31 -30.63 -1.24
C VAL A 329 3.16 -29.17 -0.84
N SER A 330 4.15 -28.33 -1.18
CA SER A 330 4.04 -26.89 -0.97
C SER A 330 2.94 -26.29 -1.83
N ALA A 331 2.09 -25.47 -1.24
CA ALA A 331 1.09 -24.70 -1.99
C ALA A 331 1.73 -23.72 -3.00
N ALA A 332 2.97 -23.29 -2.78
CA ALA A 332 3.73 -22.49 -3.74
C ALA A 332 4.02 -23.23 -5.05
N ASP A 333 4.05 -24.56 -5.02
CA ASP A 333 4.28 -25.41 -6.19
C ASP A 333 3.00 -25.98 -6.81
N VAL A 334 1.83 -25.49 -6.39
CA VAL A 334 0.52 -26.03 -6.80
C VAL A 334 0.32 -26.11 -8.31
N GLU A 335 0.89 -25.15 -9.06
CA GLU A 335 0.79 -25.11 -10.52
C GLU A 335 1.59 -26.22 -11.22
N LYS A 336 2.62 -26.77 -10.54
CA LYS A 336 3.47 -27.85 -11.07
C LYS A 336 2.85 -29.24 -10.89
N HIS A 337 1.82 -29.35 -10.05
CA HIS A 337 1.18 -30.63 -9.73
C HIS A 337 -0.11 -30.84 -10.54
N PRO A 338 -0.31 -32.01 -11.15
CA PRO A 338 -1.50 -32.30 -11.93
C PRO A 338 -2.77 -32.30 -11.07
N GLU A 339 -3.90 -32.04 -11.70
CA GLU A 339 -5.21 -32.18 -11.06
C GLU A 339 -5.45 -33.65 -10.69
N GLN A 340 -5.84 -33.89 -9.47
CA GLN A 340 -6.18 -35.20 -8.89
C GLN A 340 -5.00 -36.00 -8.29
N GLY A 341 -4.85 -35.87 -6.98
CA GLY A 341 -3.95 -36.68 -6.17
C GLY A 341 -4.45 -36.81 -4.74
N SER A 342 -3.95 -37.84 -4.04
CA SER A 342 -4.08 -38.00 -2.60
C SER A 342 -3.22 -36.99 -1.82
N GLN A 343 -2.57 -36.07 -2.52
CA GLN A 343 -1.68 -35.05 -1.96
C GLN A 343 -2.44 -34.06 -1.07
N VAL A 344 -1.80 -33.63 -0.01
CA VAL A 344 -2.28 -32.54 0.85
C VAL A 344 -1.27 -31.41 0.78
N PHE A 345 -1.77 -30.21 0.54
CA PHE A 345 -0.90 -29.04 0.45
C PHE A 345 -0.63 -28.43 1.82
N TRP A 346 0.58 -27.93 1.98
CA TRP A 346 0.94 -27.08 3.09
C TRP A 346 1.30 -25.68 2.61
N ALA A 347 1.15 -24.69 3.47
CA ALA A 347 1.47 -23.29 3.19
C ALA A 347 2.08 -22.63 4.43
N THR A 348 2.54 -21.39 4.25
CA THR A 348 2.92 -20.51 5.36
C THR A 348 1.77 -19.56 5.70
N PRO A 349 1.76 -18.97 6.90
CA PRO A 349 0.78 -17.93 7.26
C PRO A 349 0.70 -16.77 6.27
N ALA A 350 1.82 -16.40 5.64
CA ALA A 350 1.90 -15.33 4.64
C ALA A 350 1.42 -15.72 3.23
N THR A 351 1.09 -16.99 2.97
CA THR A 351 0.61 -17.46 1.67
C THR A 351 -0.73 -16.81 1.34
N SER A 352 -0.88 -16.29 0.10
CA SER A 352 -2.13 -15.66 -0.32
C SER A 352 -3.31 -16.63 -0.28
N LEU A 353 -4.48 -16.14 0.09
CA LEU A 353 -5.69 -16.97 0.16
C LEU A 353 -6.08 -17.53 -1.22
N LYS A 354 -5.75 -16.81 -2.29
CA LYS A 354 -5.90 -17.28 -3.67
C LYS A 354 -5.08 -18.56 -3.92
N THR A 355 -3.82 -18.60 -3.50
CA THR A 355 -2.94 -19.78 -3.61
C THR A 355 -3.47 -20.94 -2.76
N VAL A 356 -3.94 -20.65 -1.54
CA VAL A 356 -4.57 -21.65 -0.67
C VAL A 356 -5.82 -22.26 -1.32
N MET A 357 -6.67 -21.43 -1.91
CA MET A 357 -7.87 -21.89 -2.64
C MET A 357 -7.52 -22.78 -3.84
N LEU A 358 -6.48 -22.41 -4.60
CA LEU A 358 -6.00 -23.22 -5.71
C LEU A 358 -5.48 -24.57 -5.23
N ALA A 359 -4.73 -24.62 -4.12
CA ALA A 359 -4.26 -25.84 -3.49
C ALA A 359 -5.43 -26.73 -3.04
N MET A 360 -6.46 -26.15 -2.41
CA MET A 360 -7.68 -26.88 -2.05
C MET A 360 -8.41 -27.43 -3.27
N HIS A 361 -8.51 -26.67 -4.34
CA HIS A 361 -9.14 -27.11 -5.59
C HIS A 361 -8.41 -28.34 -6.15
N ARG A 362 -7.08 -28.29 -6.22
CA ARG A 362 -6.22 -29.40 -6.72
C ARG A 362 -6.30 -30.64 -5.86
N SER A 363 -6.45 -30.50 -4.55
CA SER A 363 -6.54 -31.60 -3.58
C SER A 363 -7.97 -32.08 -3.29
N GLN A 364 -8.95 -31.75 -4.13
CA GLN A 364 -10.36 -32.11 -3.93
C GLN A 364 -10.89 -31.65 -2.55
N THR A 365 -10.68 -30.37 -2.25
CA THR A 365 -11.09 -29.71 -1.01
C THR A 365 -10.44 -30.23 0.27
N ALA A 366 -9.26 -30.86 0.17
CA ALA A 366 -8.48 -31.19 1.36
C ALA A 366 -8.11 -29.89 2.11
N PRO A 367 -8.02 -29.93 3.45
CA PRO A 367 -7.53 -28.82 4.22
C PRO A 367 -6.06 -28.55 3.91
N VAL A 368 -5.65 -27.28 4.02
CA VAL A 368 -4.25 -26.87 3.90
C VAL A 368 -3.67 -26.69 5.30
N ALA A 369 -2.56 -27.36 5.57
CA ALA A 369 -1.82 -27.22 6.81
C ALA A 369 -0.90 -26.01 6.75
N LEU A 370 -0.74 -25.27 7.85
CA LEU A 370 0.13 -24.11 7.93
C LEU A 370 1.32 -24.36 8.85
N PHE A 371 2.50 -23.99 8.33
CA PHE A 371 3.76 -24.11 9.05
C PHE A 371 4.48 -22.75 9.13
N ASP A 372 5.14 -22.48 10.26
CA ASP A 372 5.99 -21.33 10.43
C ASP A 372 7.35 -21.51 9.71
N GLU A 373 8.21 -20.49 9.75
CA GLU A 373 9.55 -20.50 9.16
C GLU A 373 10.48 -21.58 9.76
N ARG A 374 10.12 -22.12 10.93
CA ARG A 374 10.83 -23.21 11.60
C ARG A 374 10.19 -24.57 11.36
N SER A 375 9.30 -24.67 10.37
CA SER A 375 8.55 -25.89 10.02
C SER A 375 7.67 -26.43 11.14
N ARG A 376 7.30 -25.62 12.15
CA ARG A 376 6.37 -26.01 13.19
C ARG A 376 4.94 -25.75 12.72
N PHE A 377 4.06 -26.66 13.02
CA PHE A 377 2.65 -26.52 12.69
C PHE A 377 1.99 -25.41 13.53
N VAL A 378 1.31 -24.48 12.85
CA VAL A 378 0.66 -23.32 13.50
C VAL A 378 -0.86 -23.32 13.36
N GLY A 379 -1.41 -24.02 12.37
CA GLY A 379 -2.85 -24.06 12.15
C GLY A 379 -3.25 -24.73 10.85
N ALA A 380 -4.54 -24.71 10.54
CA ALA A 380 -5.10 -25.29 9.33
C ALA A 380 -6.23 -24.43 8.75
N ILE A 381 -6.43 -24.55 7.44
CA ILE A 381 -7.53 -23.91 6.72
C ILE A 381 -8.35 -24.99 6.03
N GLY A 382 -9.65 -25.04 6.32
CA GLY A 382 -10.62 -25.83 5.59
C GLY A 382 -11.44 -24.95 4.64
N ILE A 383 -12.16 -25.55 3.69
CA ILE A 383 -12.99 -24.82 2.72
C ILE A 383 -14.05 -23.95 3.40
N ARG A 384 -14.59 -24.37 4.55
CA ARG A 384 -15.57 -23.57 5.28
C ARG A 384 -14.97 -22.30 5.90
N ASP A 385 -13.71 -22.35 6.31
CA ASP A 385 -13.02 -21.22 6.91
C ASP A 385 -12.84 -20.13 5.84
N VAL A 386 -12.46 -20.53 4.61
CA VAL A 386 -12.39 -19.63 3.45
C VAL A 386 -13.75 -19.06 3.08
N LEU A 387 -14.79 -19.92 2.95
CA LEU A 387 -16.14 -19.47 2.62
C LEU A 387 -16.69 -18.51 3.67
N SER A 388 -16.42 -18.74 4.96
CA SER A 388 -16.85 -17.84 6.03
C SER A 388 -16.18 -16.46 5.93
N ALA A 389 -14.90 -16.41 5.56
CA ALA A 389 -14.19 -15.14 5.38
C ALA A 389 -14.66 -14.37 4.14
N VAL A 390 -14.99 -15.08 3.05
CA VAL A 390 -15.46 -14.48 1.79
C VAL A 390 -16.93 -14.03 1.88
N LEU A 391 -17.78 -14.76 2.63
CA LEU A 391 -19.23 -14.53 2.72
C LEU A 391 -19.64 -13.64 3.92
N ARG A 392 -18.74 -13.25 4.80
CA ARG A 392 -19.02 -12.33 5.94
C ARG A 392 -19.26 -10.87 5.50
N ARG A 393 -19.87 -10.64 4.37
CA ARG A 393 -20.25 -9.32 3.87
C ARG A 393 -21.70 -8.99 4.17
#